data_efc5abf53e7c50037e3d6f1d200ac809
#
_entry.id   efc5abf53e7c50037e3d6f1d200ac809
#
_cell.length_a   1.000
_cell.length_b   1.000
_cell.length_c   1.000
_cell.angle_alpha   90.00
_cell.angle_beta   90.00
_cell.angle_gamma   90.00
#
_symmetry.space_group_name_H-M   'P 1'
#
loop_
_entity.id
_entity.type
_entity.pdbx_description
1 polymer ?
#
loop_
_entity_poly.entity_id
_entity_poly.type
_entity_poly.pdbx_seq_one_letter_code
_entity_poly.pdbx_strand_id
1 'polypeptide(L)'
;MAFGGGDYTLDLNYEWNADESVLAYARAKLSHAARLGNLEPPIDTVVLQIKDDERFLQSARHGKQFGFGGKLCIHPAQIPLTHQVFTPSDEEIAHARAVVAAFEAAEAEGSASIQLDGYFIDYPIVYKSQRILALADSLLS
;
A
#
# COMPACT_ATOMS: atom_id res chain seq x y z
N MET A 1 -9.04 3.24 10.05
CA MET A 1 -8.55 4.63 10.33
C MET A 1 -8.41 5.35 9.01
N ALA A 2 -8.78 6.65 8.92
CA ALA A 2 -8.61 7.46 7.72
C ALA A 2 -7.85 8.75 8.05
N PHE A 3 -7.08 9.26 7.08
CA PHE A 3 -6.25 10.45 7.24
C PHE A 3 -6.91 11.67 6.59
N GLY A 4 -7.19 12.71 7.39
CA GLY A 4 -7.68 14.01 6.93
C GLY A 4 -6.53 14.98 6.66
N GLY A 5 -5.85 14.85 5.53
CA GLY A 5 -4.67 15.68 5.20
C GLY A 5 -4.99 17.17 5.09
N GLY A 6 -6.21 17.54 4.64
CA GLY A 6 -6.65 18.93 4.60
C GLY A 6 -6.74 19.56 5.99
N ASP A 7 -7.43 18.88 6.91
CA ASP A 7 -7.55 19.34 8.29
C ASP A 7 -6.20 19.37 9.00
N TYR A 8 -5.37 18.36 8.76
CA TYR A 8 -4.02 18.27 9.32
C TYR A 8 -3.13 19.44 8.88
N THR A 9 -3.12 19.78 7.60
CA THR A 9 -2.31 20.89 7.09
C THR A 9 -2.86 22.24 7.52
N LEU A 10 -4.17 22.38 7.62
CA LEU A 10 -4.81 23.60 8.12
C LEU A 10 -4.45 23.86 9.59
N ASP A 11 -4.58 22.84 10.46
CA ASP A 11 -4.31 22.97 11.90
C ASP A 11 -2.84 23.34 12.18
N LEU A 12 -1.91 22.78 11.40
CA LEU A 12 -0.47 23.05 11.54
C LEU A 12 0.04 24.23 10.71
N ASN A 13 -0.86 24.91 9.98
CA ASN A 13 -0.50 25.97 9.06
C ASN A 13 0.58 25.55 8.03
N TYR A 14 0.47 24.31 7.54
CA TYR A 14 1.35 23.78 6.50
C TYR A 14 0.83 24.14 5.11
N GLU A 15 1.75 24.42 4.19
CA GLU A 15 1.43 24.56 2.78
C GLU A 15 1.41 23.18 2.12
N TRP A 16 0.22 22.74 1.68
CA TRP A 16 0.05 21.43 1.04
C TRP A 16 0.46 21.49 -0.44
N ASN A 17 1.71 21.18 -0.70
CA ASN A 17 2.32 21.15 -2.02
C ASN A 17 2.03 19.87 -2.81
N ALA A 18 2.34 19.92 -4.11
CA ALA A 18 2.14 18.77 -5.01
C ALA A 18 3.01 17.54 -4.66
N ASP A 19 4.19 17.74 -4.07
CA ASP A 19 5.08 16.66 -3.63
C ASP A 19 4.61 15.96 -2.35
N GLU A 20 3.64 16.57 -1.63
CA GLU A 20 3.07 16.04 -0.37
C GLU A 20 4.10 15.73 0.73
N SER A 21 5.30 16.30 0.66
CA SER A 21 6.37 16.08 1.65
C SER A 21 5.92 16.41 3.08
N VAL A 22 5.06 17.42 3.24
CA VAL A 22 4.48 17.83 4.53
C VAL A 22 3.59 16.76 5.17
N LEU A 23 3.07 15.80 4.39
CA LEU A 23 2.22 14.71 4.87
C LEU A 23 3.02 13.47 5.29
N ALA A 24 4.31 13.38 4.94
CA ALA A 24 5.12 12.18 5.12
C ALA A 24 5.19 11.73 6.59
N TYR A 25 5.40 12.67 7.51
CA TYR A 25 5.43 12.36 8.95
C TYR A 25 4.10 11.78 9.44
N ALA A 26 2.98 12.41 9.09
CA ALA A 26 1.66 11.95 9.50
C ALA A 26 1.34 10.57 8.92
N ARG A 27 1.65 10.33 7.63
CA ARG A 27 1.48 9.02 6.99
C ARG A 27 2.29 7.94 7.72
N ALA A 28 3.58 8.17 7.96
CA ALA A 28 4.42 7.23 8.70
C ALA A 28 3.86 6.94 10.09
N LYS A 29 3.47 7.98 10.82
CA LYS A 29 2.94 7.87 12.18
C LYS A 29 1.63 7.06 12.22
N LEU A 30 0.72 7.31 11.30
CA LEU A 30 -0.57 6.61 11.21
C LEU A 30 -0.39 5.12 10.87
N SER A 31 0.50 4.79 9.94
CA SER A 31 0.81 3.40 9.59
C SER A 31 1.40 2.64 10.79
N HIS A 32 2.33 3.26 11.53
CA HIS A 32 2.87 2.67 12.75
C HIS A 32 1.78 2.49 13.82
N ALA A 33 0.95 3.50 14.05
CA ALA A 33 -0.12 3.43 15.03
C ALA A 33 -1.16 2.35 14.69
N ALA A 34 -1.55 2.25 13.42
CA ALA A 34 -2.45 1.20 12.94
C ALA A 34 -1.86 -0.20 13.20
N ARG A 35 -0.57 -0.38 12.89
CA ARG A 35 0.12 -1.66 13.13
C ARG A 35 0.22 -2.01 14.62
N LEU A 36 0.56 -1.04 15.48
CA LEU A 36 0.63 -1.24 16.93
C LEU A 36 -0.75 -1.54 17.53
N GLY A 37 -1.80 -0.92 16.99
CA GLY A 37 -3.18 -1.15 17.39
C GLY A 37 -3.81 -2.43 16.79
N ASN A 38 -3.06 -3.19 16.00
CA ASN A 38 -3.55 -4.35 15.24
C ASN A 38 -4.80 -4.02 14.40
N LEU A 39 -4.80 -2.82 13.81
CA LEU A 39 -5.85 -2.35 12.91
C LEU A 39 -5.52 -2.67 11.46
N GLU A 40 -6.55 -2.64 10.60
CA GLU A 40 -6.37 -2.65 9.16
C GLU A 40 -5.51 -1.45 8.69
N PRO A 41 -4.82 -1.56 7.55
CA PRO A 41 -4.07 -0.46 6.96
C PRO A 41 -4.92 0.80 6.88
N PRO A 42 -4.37 1.98 7.20
CA PRO A 42 -5.14 3.22 7.16
C PRO A 42 -5.53 3.59 5.72
N ILE A 43 -6.55 4.44 5.58
CA ILE A 43 -7.01 5.01 4.32
C ILE A 43 -6.41 6.41 4.17
N ASP A 44 -5.75 6.66 3.05
CA ASP A 44 -5.06 7.92 2.78
C ASP A 44 -6.04 9.05 2.42
N THR A 45 -5.53 10.27 2.49
CA THR A 45 -6.26 11.53 2.28
C THR A 45 -6.81 11.69 0.86
N VAL A 46 -7.67 12.67 0.69
CA VAL A 46 -8.24 13.07 -0.62
C VAL A 46 -7.23 13.79 -1.53
N VAL A 47 -7.56 13.90 -2.81
CA VAL A 47 -6.97 14.84 -3.76
C VAL A 47 -8.07 15.78 -4.26
N LEU A 48 -7.86 17.08 -4.10
CA LEU A 48 -8.87 18.10 -4.39
C LEU A 48 -9.01 18.39 -5.91
N GLN A 49 -7.97 18.11 -6.69
CA GLN A 49 -7.94 18.29 -8.14
C GLN A 49 -8.68 17.15 -8.84
N ILE A 50 -10.00 17.31 -9.05
CA ILE A 50 -10.88 16.24 -9.56
C ILE A 50 -10.54 15.83 -11.01
N LYS A 51 -9.99 16.74 -11.81
CA LYS A 51 -9.68 16.52 -13.23
C LYS A 51 -8.20 16.23 -13.50
N ASP A 52 -7.41 15.98 -12.45
CA ASP A 52 -5.98 15.72 -12.54
C ASP A 52 -5.71 14.28 -12.08
N ASP A 53 -5.89 13.36 -13.02
CA ASP A 53 -5.71 11.92 -12.78
C ASP A 53 -4.27 11.58 -12.38
N GLU A 54 -3.28 12.23 -13.01
CA GLU A 54 -1.87 11.97 -12.70
C GLU A 54 -1.52 12.41 -11.26
N ARG A 55 -2.02 13.56 -10.85
CA ARG A 55 -1.89 14.04 -9.47
C ARG A 55 -2.52 13.07 -8.47
N PHE A 56 -3.71 12.52 -8.81
CA PHE A 56 -4.38 11.53 -7.98
C PHE A 56 -3.55 10.24 -7.87
N LEU A 57 -3.08 9.71 -9.00
CA LEU A 57 -2.28 8.49 -9.04
C LEU A 57 -0.94 8.64 -8.28
N GLN A 58 -0.28 9.79 -8.41
CA GLN A 58 0.94 10.09 -7.67
C GLN A 58 0.69 10.08 -6.16
N SER A 59 -0.33 10.78 -5.69
CA SER A 59 -0.73 10.82 -4.29
C SER A 59 -1.12 9.43 -3.76
N ALA A 60 -1.86 8.64 -4.56
CA ALA A 60 -2.23 7.28 -4.20
C ALA A 60 -1.01 6.35 -4.05
N ARG A 61 -0.05 6.45 -4.96
CA ARG A 61 1.23 5.70 -4.87
C ARG A 61 2.02 6.11 -3.63
N HIS A 62 2.08 7.41 -3.29
CA HIS A 62 2.70 7.87 -2.05
C HIS A 62 2.04 7.24 -0.82
N GLY A 63 0.70 7.24 -0.73
CA GLY A 63 -0.01 6.57 0.36
C GLY A 63 0.33 5.08 0.44
N LYS A 64 0.31 4.36 -0.69
CA LYS A 64 0.68 2.94 -0.76
C LYS A 64 2.12 2.68 -0.26
N GLN A 65 3.08 3.55 -0.60
CA GLN A 65 4.47 3.46 -0.12
C GLN A 65 4.59 3.57 1.41
N PHE A 66 3.71 4.33 2.05
CA PHE A 66 3.63 4.43 3.51
C PHE A 66 2.79 3.34 4.17
N GLY A 67 2.30 2.35 3.40
CA GLY A 67 1.55 1.22 3.95
C GLY A 67 0.06 1.47 4.13
N PHE A 68 -0.51 2.47 3.47
CA PHE A 68 -1.95 2.67 3.41
C PHE A 68 -2.61 1.61 2.52
N GLY A 69 -3.83 1.18 2.88
CA GLY A 69 -4.59 0.16 2.16
C GLY A 69 -5.60 0.72 1.16
N GLY A 70 -5.75 2.05 1.08
CA GLY A 70 -6.70 2.71 0.19
C GLY A 70 -6.59 4.22 0.26
N LYS A 71 -7.50 4.90 -0.46
CA LYS A 71 -7.52 6.35 -0.57
C LYS A 71 -8.96 6.88 -0.55
N LEU A 72 -9.17 7.99 0.15
CA LEU A 72 -10.45 8.69 0.14
C LEU A 72 -10.68 9.31 -1.25
N CYS A 73 -11.88 9.10 -1.79
CA CYS A 73 -12.34 9.66 -3.06
C CYS A 73 -13.44 10.66 -2.79
N ILE A 74 -13.35 11.85 -3.41
CA ILE A 74 -14.37 12.90 -3.35
C ILE A 74 -15.15 13.03 -4.66
N HIS A 75 -14.81 12.22 -5.66
CA HIS A 75 -15.49 12.17 -6.94
C HIS A 75 -15.50 10.74 -7.51
N PRO A 76 -16.59 10.28 -8.15
CA PRO A 76 -16.65 8.91 -8.70
C PRO A 76 -15.55 8.57 -9.69
N ALA A 77 -15.04 9.52 -10.47
CA ALA A 77 -13.93 9.29 -11.40
C ALA A 77 -12.61 8.89 -10.71
N GLN A 78 -12.46 9.15 -9.41
CA GLN A 78 -11.28 8.75 -8.64
C GLN A 78 -11.29 7.27 -8.22
N ILE A 79 -12.44 6.61 -8.27
CA ILE A 79 -12.58 5.21 -7.85
C ILE A 79 -11.76 4.26 -8.73
N PRO A 80 -11.84 4.30 -10.08
CA PRO A 80 -11.01 3.45 -10.93
C PRO A 80 -9.51 3.69 -10.73
N LEU A 81 -9.10 4.94 -10.50
CA LEU A 81 -7.70 5.29 -10.23
C LEU A 81 -7.22 4.71 -8.88
N THR A 82 -8.09 4.68 -7.88
CA THR A 82 -7.79 4.02 -6.59
C THR A 82 -7.58 2.52 -6.80
N HIS A 83 -8.47 1.85 -7.53
CA HIS A 83 -8.31 0.43 -7.85
C HIS A 83 -7.01 0.15 -8.61
N GLN A 84 -6.66 0.99 -9.59
CA GLN A 84 -5.40 0.86 -10.34
C GLN A 84 -4.15 0.81 -9.44
N VAL A 85 -4.17 1.54 -8.31
CA VAL A 85 -3.01 1.61 -7.40
C VAL A 85 -3.07 0.53 -6.31
N PHE A 86 -4.22 0.28 -5.72
CA PHE A 86 -4.34 -0.55 -4.53
C PHE A 86 -4.71 -2.01 -4.80
N THR A 87 -5.27 -2.33 -5.97
CA THR A 87 -5.49 -3.73 -6.38
C THR A 87 -4.16 -4.33 -6.85
N PRO A 88 -3.79 -5.53 -6.39
CA PRO A 88 -2.62 -6.23 -6.91
C PRO A 88 -2.77 -6.55 -8.40
N SER A 89 -1.72 -6.35 -9.19
CA SER A 89 -1.71 -6.75 -10.60
C SER A 89 -1.57 -8.28 -10.75
N ASP A 90 -1.94 -8.81 -11.91
CA ASP A 90 -1.74 -10.24 -12.23
C ASP A 90 -0.26 -10.63 -12.13
N GLU A 91 0.65 -9.72 -12.49
CA GLU A 91 2.09 -9.93 -12.39
C GLU A 91 2.54 -9.98 -10.92
N GLU A 92 2.06 -9.06 -10.07
CA GLU A 92 2.32 -9.08 -8.62
C GLU A 92 1.81 -10.36 -7.97
N ILE A 93 0.62 -10.83 -8.37
CA ILE A 93 0.01 -12.07 -7.87
C ILE A 93 0.83 -13.29 -8.33
N ALA A 94 1.21 -13.36 -9.59
CA ALA A 94 2.01 -14.46 -10.13
C ALA A 94 3.38 -14.54 -9.44
N HIS A 95 4.05 -13.41 -9.28
CA HIS A 95 5.32 -13.34 -8.55
C HIS A 95 5.16 -13.77 -7.08
N ALA A 96 4.13 -13.29 -6.39
CA ALA A 96 3.86 -13.66 -5.01
C ALA A 96 3.63 -15.17 -4.85
N ARG A 97 2.91 -15.81 -5.78
CA ARG A 97 2.73 -17.27 -5.80
C ARG A 97 4.06 -18.01 -5.98
N ALA A 98 4.90 -17.56 -6.91
CA ALA A 98 6.21 -18.16 -7.14
C ALA A 98 7.11 -18.07 -5.90
N VAL A 99 7.14 -16.90 -5.25
CA VAL A 99 7.90 -16.68 -4.00
C VAL A 99 7.45 -17.64 -2.90
N VAL A 100 6.14 -17.72 -2.65
CA VAL A 100 5.60 -18.59 -1.58
C VAL A 100 5.91 -20.06 -1.88
N ALA A 101 5.64 -20.53 -3.10
CA ALA A 101 5.87 -21.93 -3.47
C ALA A 101 7.36 -22.33 -3.40
N ALA A 102 8.26 -21.46 -3.88
CA ALA A 102 9.69 -21.73 -3.82
C ALA A 102 10.22 -21.77 -2.38
N PHE A 103 9.73 -20.88 -1.52
CA PHE A 103 10.13 -20.84 -0.12
C PHE A 103 9.62 -22.04 0.68
N GLU A 104 8.36 -22.44 0.49
CA GLU A 104 7.77 -23.62 1.14
C GLU A 104 8.52 -24.90 0.77
N ALA A 105 8.95 -25.06 -0.49
CA ALA A 105 9.78 -26.19 -0.92
C ALA A 105 11.13 -26.20 -0.22
N ALA A 106 11.79 -25.06 -0.09
CA ALA A 106 13.09 -24.95 0.60
C ALA A 106 12.97 -25.12 2.12
N GLU A 107 11.90 -24.64 2.72
CA GLU A 107 11.62 -24.82 4.16
C GLU A 107 11.42 -26.30 4.49
N ALA A 108 10.77 -27.07 3.61
CA ALA A 108 10.65 -28.52 3.75
C ALA A 108 12.01 -29.26 3.72
N GLU A 109 13.02 -28.66 3.09
CA GLU A 109 14.41 -29.14 3.06
C GLU A 109 15.27 -28.55 4.21
N GLY A 110 14.68 -27.77 5.11
CA GLY A 110 15.34 -27.17 6.27
C GLY A 110 16.06 -25.85 6.01
N SER A 111 15.78 -25.17 4.88
CA SER A 111 16.33 -23.84 4.59
C SER A 111 15.38 -22.73 5.04
N ALA A 112 15.93 -21.70 5.70
CA ALA A 112 15.20 -20.50 6.14
C ALA A 112 15.33 -19.32 5.17
N SER A 113 16.03 -19.50 4.05
CA SER A 113 16.21 -18.48 3.00
C SER A 113 16.58 -19.14 1.67
N ILE A 114 16.20 -18.50 0.58
CA ILE A 114 16.49 -18.94 -0.79
C ILE A 114 16.93 -17.79 -1.68
N GLN A 115 17.41 -18.12 -2.87
CA GLN A 115 17.56 -17.18 -3.96
C GLN A 115 16.54 -17.52 -5.06
N LEU A 116 15.75 -16.55 -5.47
CA LEU A 116 14.81 -16.65 -6.59
C LEU A 116 15.04 -15.47 -7.55
N ASP A 117 15.30 -15.77 -8.81
CA ASP A 117 15.56 -14.77 -9.88
C ASP A 117 16.62 -13.70 -9.51
N GLY A 118 17.65 -14.11 -8.76
CA GLY A 118 18.72 -13.22 -8.29
C GLY A 118 18.40 -12.42 -7.02
N TYR A 119 17.22 -12.56 -6.46
CA TYR A 119 16.82 -11.91 -5.23
C TYR A 119 16.91 -12.85 -4.03
N PHE A 120 17.38 -12.31 -2.91
CA PHE A 120 17.33 -13.00 -1.63
C PHE A 120 15.92 -12.99 -1.08
N ILE A 121 15.39 -14.16 -0.72
CA ILE A 121 14.05 -14.37 -0.18
C ILE A 121 14.18 -14.97 1.22
N ASP A 122 13.56 -14.30 2.18
CA ASP A 122 13.44 -14.73 3.57
C ASP A 122 11.98 -14.54 4.06
N TYR A 123 11.72 -14.83 5.33
CA TYR A 123 10.37 -14.73 5.93
C TYR A 123 9.67 -13.37 5.70
N PRO A 124 10.29 -12.20 5.86
CA PRO A 124 9.65 -10.91 5.55
C PRO A 124 9.12 -10.81 4.13
N ILE A 125 9.87 -11.32 3.15
CA ILE A 125 9.46 -11.29 1.73
C ILE A 125 8.28 -12.26 1.51
N VAL A 126 8.34 -13.45 2.10
CA VAL A 126 7.25 -14.45 2.04
C VAL A 126 5.97 -13.89 2.67
N TYR A 127 6.05 -13.29 3.84
CA TYR A 127 4.88 -12.69 4.50
C TYR A 127 4.27 -11.54 3.68
N LYS A 128 5.10 -10.75 3.00
CA LYS A 128 4.62 -9.73 2.06
C LYS A 128 3.87 -10.37 0.89
N SER A 129 4.41 -11.44 0.31
CA SER A 129 3.78 -12.17 -0.79
C SER A 129 2.44 -12.81 -0.35
N GLN A 130 2.39 -13.42 0.81
CA GLN A 130 1.15 -13.98 1.38
C GLN A 130 0.07 -12.91 1.56
N ARG A 131 0.43 -11.66 1.97
CA ARG A 131 -0.51 -10.55 2.09
C ARG A 131 -1.05 -10.11 0.72
N ILE A 132 -0.23 -10.11 -0.32
CA ILE A 132 -0.67 -9.82 -1.70
C ILE A 132 -1.71 -10.86 -2.14
N LEU A 133 -1.45 -12.14 -1.90
CA LEU A 133 -2.38 -13.21 -2.26
C LEU A 133 -3.68 -13.13 -1.46
N ALA A 134 -3.62 -12.90 -0.15
CA ALA A 134 -4.80 -12.73 0.69
C ALA A 134 -5.68 -11.54 0.24
N LEU A 135 -5.04 -10.43 -0.15
CA LEU A 135 -5.77 -9.28 -0.70
C LEU A 135 -6.43 -9.64 -2.04
N ALA A 136 -5.72 -10.29 -2.96
CA ALA A 136 -6.27 -10.71 -4.24
C ALA A 136 -7.49 -11.63 -4.07
N ASP A 137 -7.41 -12.61 -3.17
CA ASP A 137 -8.49 -13.54 -2.88
C ASP A 137 -9.73 -12.83 -2.28
N SER A 138 -9.50 -11.82 -1.42
CA SER A 138 -10.59 -11.03 -0.83
C SER A 138 -11.34 -10.15 -1.83
N LEU A 139 -10.71 -9.80 -2.95
CA LEU A 139 -11.34 -8.99 -4.01
C LEU A 139 -12.15 -9.85 -5.01
N LEU A 140 -11.96 -11.18 -4.98
CA LEU A 140 -12.69 -12.14 -5.83
C LEU A 140 -13.91 -12.75 -5.14
N SER A 141 -14.04 -12.54 -3.83
CA SER A 141 -15.15 -13.04 -2.99
C SER A 141 -16.26 -12.01 -2.85
#